data_8153c3a6392735f8e194f0e26228d602
#
_entry.id   8153c3a6392735f8e194f0e26228d602
#
_cell.length_a   1.000
_cell.length_b   1.000
_cell.length_c   1.000
_cell.angle_alpha   90.00
_cell.angle_beta   90.00
_cell.angle_gamma   90.00
#
_symmetry.space_group_name_H-M   'P 1'
#
loop_
_entity.id
_entity.type
_entity.pdbx_description
1 polymer ?
#
loop_
_entity_poly.entity_id
_entity_poly.type
_entity_poly.pdbx_seq_one_letter_code
_entity_poly.pdbx_strand_id
1 'polypeptide(L)'
;LRGTNAGGWLVQEDWMNPTNASDQKTMMTTLANRFGASKRDELVSTYENNYWTTQDFDNCAEMGMSVIRLPFTYMNLCDDNGNLKSNAFDRLDWFVQNCSQRGMYVILDMHGAFGSQNGMDHSGEINDGRQLYYNQSNKDKTLNLWKKIAEHFKGNPAVAAYDILNEPGIKAAATYSLHWDFYNEIYNTIRSKDSNHIIIMESCWDADNLPRPSQYGWKNVAYEYHYYPWNAQNSSDAQKSYFSGKVSDIANHNYGVPTFVGEFTCFEQEEGWKA
;
A
#
# COMPACT_ATOMS: atom_id res chain seq x y z
N LEU A 1 -5.73 -4.94 16.04
CA LEU A 1 -4.75 -3.89 15.78
C LEU A 1 -5.47 -2.59 15.46
N ARG A 2 -4.89 -1.47 15.90
CA ARG A 2 -5.34 -0.11 15.57
C ARG A 2 -4.14 0.66 15.03
N GLY A 3 -4.35 1.49 14.03
CA GLY A 3 -3.25 2.22 13.44
C GLY A 3 -3.67 3.28 12.46
N THR A 4 -2.68 3.76 11.72
CA THR A 4 -2.83 4.74 10.66
C THR A 4 -1.95 4.37 9.47
N ASN A 5 -2.16 5.04 8.34
CA ASN A 5 -1.24 5.01 7.22
C ASN A 5 -0.20 6.12 7.37
N ALA A 6 1.05 5.85 7.01
CA ALA A 6 2.08 6.87 6.83
C ALA A 6 1.89 7.57 5.47
N GLY A 7 0.70 8.13 5.25
CA GLY A 7 0.30 8.75 3.99
C GLY A 7 1.06 10.04 3.71
N GLY A 8 1.15 10.39 2.42
CA GLY A 8 1.81 11.60 1.96
C GLY A 8 3.33 11.62 2.09
N TRP A 9 3.96 10.57 2.59
CA TRP A 9 5.41 10.52 2.84
C TRP A 9 6.20 9.91 1.68
N LEU A 10 6.25 8.57 1.59
CA LEU A 10 6.96 7.90 0.48
C LEU A 10 6.10 7.85 -0.79
N VAL A 11 4.79 7.82 -0.64
CA VAL A 11 3.82 8.04 -1.71
C VAL A 11 3.36 9.49 -1.65
N GLN A 12 3.59 10.24 -2.73
CA GLN A 12 3.27 11.66 -2.77
C GLN A 12 2.07 11.88 -3.70
N GLU A 13 0.93 12.11 -3.09
CA GLU A 13 -0.32 12.41 -3.75
C GLU A 13 -0.62 13.92 -3.67
N ASP A 14 -1.01 14.54 -4.78
CA ASP A 14 -1.16 16.01 -4.88
C ASP A 14 -2.19 16.58 -3.90
N TRP A 15 -3.21 15.82 -3.56
CA TRP A 15 -4.23 16.26 -2.60
C TRP A 15 -3.73 16.30 -1.14
N MET A 16 -2.74 15.46 -0.78
CA MET A 16 -2.08 15.50 0.54
C MET A 16 -0.91 16.48 0.56
N ASN A 17 -0.16 16.54 -0.52
CA ASN A 17 1.06 17.35 -0.66
C ASN A 17 1.06 18.00 -2.03
N PRO A 18 0.53 19.23 -2.19
CA PRO A 18 0.44 19.90 -3.46
C PRO A 18 1.79 19.99 -4.16
N THR A 19 2.02 19.12 -5.14
CA THR A 19 3.25 19.05 -5.94
C THR A 19 3.11 19.79 -7.27
N ASN A 20 1.90 20.20 -7.62
CA ASN A 20 1.53 20.73 -8.94
C ASN A 20 1.86 19.77 -10.08
N ALA A 21 1.85 18.48 -9.82
CA ALA A 21 2.06 17.42 -10.79
C ALA A 21 0.91 16.40 -10.72
N SER A 22 0.59 15.78 -11.85
CA SER A 22 -0.52 14.82 -11.94
C SER A 22 -0.30 13.54 -11.14
N ASP A 23 0.96 13.18 -10.92
CA ASP A 23 1.39 11.99 -10.18
C ASP A 23 2.86 12.11 -9.76
N GLN A 24 3.30 11.20 -8.89
CA GLN A 24 4.65 11.19 -8.35
C GLN A 24 5.73 11.02 -9.43
N LYS A 25 5.52 10.17 -10.42
CA LYS A 25 6.47 9.97 -11.52
C LYS A 25 6.65 11.23 -12.36
N THR A 26 5.56 11.92 -12.64
CA THR A 26 5.57 13.21 -13.35
C THR A 26 6.31 14.27 -12.54
N MET A 27 6.08 14.34 -11.24
CA MET A 27 6.80 15.22 -10.32
C MET A 27 8.31 14.93 -10.35
N MET A 28 8.69 13.66 -10.17
CA MET A 28 10.10 13.22 -10.19
C MET A 28 10.78 13.54 -11.52
N THR A 29 10.09 13.32 -12.64
CA THR A 29 10.58 13.63 -13.99
C THR A 29 10.77 15.13 -14.18
N THR A 30 9.80 15.93 -13.73
CA THR A 30 9.85 17.39 -13.82
C THR A 30 11.02 17.97 -13.03
N LEU A 31 11.24 17.49 -11.80
CA LEU A 31 12.39 17.90 -10.98
C LEU A 31 13.71 17.50 -11.64
N ALA A 32 13.81 16.30 -12.19
CA ALA A 32 15.02 15.85 -12.87
C ALA A 32 15.32 16.66 -14.13
N ASN A 33 14.32 16.97 -14.93
CA ASN A 33 14.46 17.80 -16.14
C ASN A 33 14.87 19.24 -15.80
N ARG A 34 14.35 19.81 -14.70
CA ARG A 34 14.63 21.18 -14.29
C ARG A 34 15.97 21.36 -13.58
N PHE A 35 16.36 20.41 -12.75
CA PHE A 35 17.50 20.57 -11.83
C PHE A 35 18.56 19.48 -11.97
N GLY A 36 18.33 18.46 -12.78
CA GLY A 36 19.14 17.26 -12.87
C GLY A 36 18.75 16.20 -11.83
N ALA A 37 19.09 14.93 -12.11
CA ALA A 37 18.70 13.79 -11.30
C ALA A 37 19.23 13.86 -9.85
N SER A 38 20.50 14.28 -9.68
CA SER A 38 21.11 14.41 -8.35
C SER A 38 20.38 15.44 -7.46
N LYS A 39 19.95 16.57 -8.04
CA LYS A 39 19.23 17.59 -7.27
C LYS A 39 17.80 17.19 -7.00
N ARG A 40 17.16 16.47 -7.91
CA ARG A 40 15.87 15.81 -7.63
C ARG A 40 15.98 14.91 -6.42
N ASP A 41 16.98 14.02 -6.38
CA ASP A 41 17.15 13.05 -5.29
C ASP A 41 17.44 13.73 -3.95
N GLU A 42 18.23 14.82 -3.96
CA GLU A 42 18.46 15.66 -2.78
C GLU A 42 17.15 16.30 -2.27
N LEU A 43 16.33 16.86 -3.17
CA LEU A 43 15.05 17.49 -2.80
C LEU A 43 14.07 16.48 -2.22
N VAL A 44 13.92 15.32 -2.85
CA VAL A 44 13.05 14.23 -2.38
C VAL A 44 13.54 13.72 -1.01
N SER A 45 14.84 13.47 -0.87
CA SER A 45 15.41 13.05 0.42
C SER A 45 15.24 14.11 1.52
N THR A 46 15.34 15.40 1.17
CA THR A 46 15.08 16.49 2.13
C THR A 46 13.62 16.47 2.59
N TYR A 47 12.67 16.30 1.67
CA TYR A 47 11.26 16.15 1.99
C TYR A 47 11.03 14.93 2.91
N GLU A 48 11.49 13.75 2.52
CA GLU A 48 11.34 12.52 3.30
C GLU A 48 11.94 12.61 4.71
N ASN A 49 13.06 13.32 4.87
CA ASN A 49 13.71 13.53 6.17
C ASN A 49 12.95 14.45 7.13
N ASN A 50 12.06 15.29 6.61
CA ASN A 50 11.37 16.31 7.40
C ASN A 50 9.86 16.11 7.51
N TYR A 51 9.26 15.28 6.66
CA TYR A 51 7.82 15.03 6.66
C TYR A 51 7.40 14.06 7.79
N TRP A 52 8.06 12.91 7.88
CA TRP A 52 7.85 11.96 8.98
C TRP A 52 9.08 11.93 9.88
N THR A 53 8.88 12.20 11.17
CA THR A 53 9.96 12.36 12.15
C THR A 53 9.79 11.38 13.32
N THR A 54 10.77 11.32 14.20
CA THR A 54 10.66 10.50 15.41
C THR A 54 9.50 10.92 16.31
N GLN A 55 9.12 12.20 16.31
CA GLN A 55 7.98 12.71 17.05
C GLN A 55 6.65 12.11 16.58
N ASP A 56 6.52 11.82 15.29
CA ASP A 56 5.29 11.23 14.75
C ASP A 56 5.07 9.80 15.26
N PHE A 57 6.15 9.03 15.42
CA PHE A 57 6.06 7.72 16.08
C PHE A 57 5.70 7.83 17.57
N ASP A 58 6.24 8.82 18.28
CA ASP A 58 5.88 9.07 19.68
C ASP A 58 4.41 9.42 19.80
N ASN A 59 3.90 10.29 18.93
CA ASN A 59 2.48 10.66 18.86
C ASN A 59 1.59 9.43 18.57
N CYS A 60 1.98 8.58 17.62
CA CYS A 60 1.25 7.33 17.32
C CYS A 60 1.20 6.39 18.54
N ALA A 61 2.31 6.23 19.24
CA ALA A 61 2.38 5.40 20.44
C ALA A 61 1.52 5.98 21.58
N GLU A 62 1.55 7.29 21.81
CA GLU A 62 0.72 7.98 22.81
C GLU A 62 -0.79 7.84 22.50
N MET A 63 -1.17 7.82 21.23
CA MET A 63 -2.54 7.54 20.81
C MET A 63 -2.93 6.05 20.93
N GLY A 64 -2.04 5.19 21.39
CA GLY A 64 -2.29 3.75 21.56
C GLY A 64 -2.34 2.96 20.25
N MET A 65 -1.70 3.45 19.23
CA MET A 65 -1.57 2.71 17.97
C MET A 65 -0.65 1.51 18.15
N SER A 66 -0.97 0.41 17.51
CA SER A 66 -0.21 -0.85 17.59
C SER A 66 0.34 -1.29 16.22
N VAL A 67 -0.06 -0.62 15.15
CA VAL A 67 0.39 -0.90 13.79
C VAL A 67 0.40 0.38 12.96
N ILE A 68 1.37 0.50 12.06
CA ILE A 68 1.36 1.56 11.05
C ILE A 68 1.52 0.88 9.68
N ARG A 69 0.62 1.19 8.75
CA ARG A 69 0.75 0.79 7.35
C ARG A 69 1.68 1.80 6.66
N LEU A 70 2.70 1.31 6.00
CA LEU A 70 3.72 2.10 5.32
C LEU A 70 3.59 1.98 3.81
N PRO A 71 2.87 2.91 3.17
CA PRO A 71 2.80 2.98 1.72
C PRO A 71 4.16 3.36 1.11
N PHE A 72 4.55 2.65 0.06
CA PHE A 72 5.70 3.00 -0.78
C PHE A 72 5.43 2.63 -2.25
N THR A 73 6.11 3.32 -3.16
CA THR A 73 6.11 2.96 -4.59
C THR A 73 7.43 2.27 -4.96
N TYR A 74 7.45 1.60 -6.10
CA TYR A 74 8.70 1.04 -6.64
C TYR A 74 9.79 2.12 -6.77
N MET A 75 9.41 3.37 -7.02
CA MET A 75 10.33 4.50 -7.20
C MET A 75 11.13 4.86 -5.94
N ASN A 76 10.65 4.48 -4.75
CA ASN A 76 11.43 4.67 -3.52
C ASN A 76 12.62 3.73 -3.47
N LEU A 77 12.49 2.50 -3.97
CA LEU A 77 13.48 1.44 -3.83
C LEU A 77 14.30 1.19 -5.11
N CYS A 78 13.72 1.41 -6.29
CA CYS A 78 14.31 1.04 -7.57
C CYS A 78 14.45 2.22 -8.53
N ASP A 79 15.31 2.03 -9.53
CA ASP A 79 15.28 2.78 -10.79
C ASP A 79 14.20 2.22 -11.74
N ASP A 80 13.99 2.88 -12.89
CA ASP A 80 13.00 2.45 -13.90
C ASP A 80 13.33 1.08 -14.55
N ASN A 81 14.57 0.61 -14.43
CA ASN A 81 14.99 -0.71 -14.91
C ASN A 81 14.74 -1.82 -13.90
N GLY A 82 14.32 -1.49 -12.67
CA GLY A 82 14.09 -2.43 -11.58
C GLY A 82 15.34 -2.78 -10.78
N ASN A 83 16.43 -2.03 -10.94
CA ASN A 83 17.61 -2.19 -10.10
C ASN A 83 17.40 -1.47 -8.77
N LEU A 84 17.74 -2.12 -7.66
CA LEU A 84 17.71 -1.48 -6.35
C LEU A 84 18.68 -0.31 -6.30
N LYS A 85 18.24 0.79 -5.71
CA LYS A 85 19.10 1.91 -5.33
C LYS A 85 20.08 1.47 -4.23
N SER A 86 21.21 2.12 -4.10
CA SER A 86 22.20 1.81 -3.07
C SER A 86 21.67 1.95 -1.63
N ASN A 87 20.65 2.78 -1.45
CA ASN A 87 19.97 3.08 -0.18
C ASN A 87 18.51 2.60 -0.17
N ALA A 88 18.18 1.59 -0.99
CA ALA A 88 16.79 1.16 -1.24
C ALA A 88 15.97 0.91 0.03
N PHE A 89 16.57 0.28 1.04
CA PHE A 89 15.86 -0.11 2.25
C PHE A 89 16.03 0.86 3.43
N ASP A 90 16.87 1.89 3.32
CA ASP A 90 17.22 2.77 4.45
C ASP A 90 15.99 3.39 5.12
N ARG A 91 15.00 3.84 4.32
CA ARG A 91 13.77 4.45 4.85
C ARG A 91 12.85 3.44 5.51
N LEU A 92 12.70 2.28 4.89
CA LEU A 92 11.87 1.21 5.43
C LEU A 92 12.48 0.67 6.73
N ASP A 93 13.79 0.45 6.76
CA ASP A 93 14.51 -0.01 7.95
C ASP A 93 14.41 0.98 9.11
N TRP A 94 14.62 2.26 8.82
CA TRP A 94 14.46 3.34 9.80
C TRP A 94 13.04 3.36 10.37
N PHE A 95 12.03 3.22 9.52
CA PHE A 95 10.63 3.24 9.93
C PHE A 95 10.29 2.02 10.78
N VAL A 96 10.66 0.83 10.33
CA VAL A 96 10.43 -0.43 11.05
C VAL A 96 11.12 -0.41 12.41
N GLN A 97 12.36 0.09 12.47
CA GLN A 97 13.11 0.22 13.72
C GLN A 97 12.40 1.16 14.71
N ASN A 98 11.94 2.34 14.27
CA ASN A 98 11.25 3.30 15.13
C ASN A 98 9.91 2.77 15.65
N CYS A 99 9.14 2.07 14.81
CA CYS A 99 7.94 1.37 15.24
C CYS A 99 8.25 0.29 16.29
N SER A 100 9.25 -0.55 16.02
CA SER A 100 9.66 -1.64 16.90
C SER A 100 10.08 -1.15 18.30
N GLN A 101 10.83 -0.05 18.37
CA GLN A 101 11.26 0.57 19.62
C GLN A 101 10.10 1.05 20.48
N ARG A 102 8.93 1.27 19.91
CA ARG A 102 7.69 1.74 20.56
C ARG A 102 6.62 0.65 20.66
N GLY A 103 6.97 -0.60 20.37
CA GLY A 103 6.04 -1.73 20.45
C GLY A 103 4.97 -1.75 19.36
N MET A 104 5.19 -1.04 18.27
CA MET A 104 4.29 -1.02 17.11
C MET A 104 4.81 -1.93 15.99
N TYR A 105 3.88 -2.52 15.24
CA TYR A 105 4.15 -3.29 14.04
C TYR A 105 4.07 -2.43 12.79
N VAL A 106 4.67 -2.90 11.70
CA VAL A 106 4.59 -2.27 10.37
C VAL A 106 3.97 -3.24 9.36
N ILE A 107 3.04 -2.74 8.57
CA ILE A 107 2.58 -3.38 7.33
C ILE A 107 3.29 -2.66 6.18
N LEU A 108 4.06 -3.39 5.39
CA LEU A 108 4.74 -2.84 4.21
C LEU A 108 3.80 -2.94 3.02
N ASP A 109 3.36 -1.79 2.53
CA ASP A 109 2.37 -1.67 1.46
C ASP A 109 3.01 -1.20 0.15
N MET A 110 2.96 -2.06 -0.87
CA MET A 110 3.31 -1.64 -2.23
C MET A 110 2.15 -0.84 -2.84
N HIS A 111 2.16 0.44 -2.57
CA HIS A 111 1.14 1.39 -3.03
C HIS A 111 1.24 1.71 -4.53
N GLY A 112 2.43 1.57 -5.09
CA GLY A 112 2.69 1.77 -6.52
C GLY A 112 3.67 0.77 -7.10
N ALA A 113 3.17 -0.11 -7.97
CA ALA A 113 3.95 -1.11 -8.70
C ALA A 113 4.47 -0.56 -10.05
N PHE A 114 5.44 -1.23 -10.67
CA PHE A 114 5.93 -0.88 -11.99
C PHE A 114 4.81 -0.87 -13.03
N GLY A 115 4.59 0.27 -13.65
CA GLY A 115 3.55 0.47 -14.66
C GLY A 115 2.15 0.65 -14.09
N SER A 116 2.03 0.87 -12.77
CA SER A 116 0.78 1.07 -12.04
C SER A 116 -0.20 -0.11 -12.10
N GLN A 117 -0.75 -0.48 -10.98
CA GLN A 117 -1.76 -1.53 -10.85
C GLN A 117 -3.18 -1.05 -11.17
N ASN A 118 -3.43 0.24 -11.09
CA ASN A 118 -4.77 0.80 -11.30
C ASN A 118 -4.83 1.97 -12.30
N GLY A 119 -3.67 2.54 -12.67
CA GLY A 119 -3.58 3.69 -13.58
C GLY A 119 -4.03 5.00 -12.96
N MET A 120 -4.12 5.08 -11.61
CA MET A 120 -4.52 6.28 -10.88
C MET A 120 -3.30 6.97 -10.26
N ASP A 121 -3.47 8.22 -9.85
CA ASP A 121 -2.41 9.07 -9.29
C ASP A 121 -1.78 8.50 -8.01
N HIS A 122 -2.58 7.93 -7.12
CA HIS A 122 -2.11 7.32 -5.87
C HIS A 122 -1.22 6.09 -6.08
N SER A 123 -1.25 5.44 -7.25
CA SER A 123 -0.25 4.41 -7.59
C SER A 123 1.09 4.99 -8.06
N GLY A 124 1.24 6.31 -8.02
CA GLY A 124 2.44 7.04 -8.40
C GLY A 124 2.62 7.26 -9.90
N GLU A 125 1.78 6.67 -10.75
CA GLU A 125 1.83 6.81 -12.20
C GLU A 125 0.43 6.71 -12.83
N ILE A 126 -0.05 7.81 -13.42
CA ILE A 126 -1.31 7.81 -14.19
C ILE A 126 -1.08 7.18 -15.57
N ASN A 127 -1.89 6.18 -15.91
CA ASN A 127 -1.92 5.57 -17.22
C ASN A 127 -3.27 4.90 -17.50
N ASP A 128 -3.36 4.04 -18.52
CA ASP A 128 -4.59 3.34 -18.91
C ASP A 128 -4.94 2.13 -18.02
N GLY A 129 -4.14 1.87 -16.95
CA GLY A 129 -4.32 0.76 -16.01
C GLY A 129 -3.91 -0.61 -16.54
N ARG A 130 -3.24 -0.68 -17.68
CA ARG A 130 -2.84 -1.95 -18.32
C ARG A 130 -1.37 -2.30 -18.13
N GLN A 131 -0.56 -1.32 -17.77
CA GLN A 131 0.88 -1.45 -17.88
C GLN A 131 1.49 -2.49 -16.92
N LEU A 132 0.92 -2.71 -15.75
CA LEU A 132 1.39 -3.78 -14.88
C LEU A 132 0.99 -5.15 -15.43
N TYR A 133 -0.31 -5.38 -15.66
CA TYR A 133 -0.83 -6.74 -15.88
C TYR A 133 -0.53 -7.28 -17.27
N TYR A 134 -0.39 -6.40 -18.27
CA TYR A 134 -0.20 -6.79 -19.69
C TYR A 134 1.24 -6.61 -20.16
N ASN A 135 2.13 -6.05 -19.33
CA ASN A 135 3.55 -5.90 -19.66
C ASN A 135 4.38 -6.85 -18.81
N GLN A 136 4.90 -7.92 -19.41
CA GLN A 136 5.68 -8.92 -18.71
C GLN A 136 6.90 -8.32 -18.00
N SER A 137 7.58 -7.33 -18.60
CA SER A 137 8.72 -6.67 -17.96
C SER A 137 8.34 -5.97 -16.64
N ASN A 138 7.16 -5.33 -16.57
CA ASN A 138 6.69 -4.69 -15.35
C ASN A 138 6.30 -5.72 -14.29
N LYS A 139 5.66 -6.82 -14.70
CA LYS A 139 5.41 -7.96 -13.80
C LYS A 139 6.71 -8.51 -13.22
N ASP A 140 7.69 -8.81 -14.07
CA ASP A 140 8.97 -9.37 -13.66
C ASP A 140 9.72 -8.45 -12.70
N LYS A 141 9.73 -7.13 -12.94
CA LYS A 141 10.32 -6.13 -12.04
C LYS A 141 9.60 -6.11 -10.69
N THR A 142 8.27 -6.13 -10.69
CA THR A 142 7.46 -6.14 -9.46
C THR A 142 7.71 -7.42 -8.65
N LEU A 143 7.74 -8.57 -9.29
CA LEU A 143 8.07 -9.85 -8.64
C LEU A 143 9.49 -9.85 -8.06
N ASN A 144 10.48 -9.35 -8.83
CA ASN A 144 11.84 -9.25 -8.34
C ASN A 144 11.95 -8.30 -7.13
N LEU A 145 11.23 -7.19 -7.14
CA LEU A 145 11.20 -6.27 -6.00
C LEU A 145 10.60 -6.94 -4.76
N TRP A 146 9.45 -7.60 -4.87
CA TRP A 146 8.87 -8.37 -3.76
C TRP A 146 9.81 -9.46 -3.24
N LYS A 147 10.52 -10.14 -4.14
CA LYS A 147 11.54 -11.12 -3.75
C LYS A 147 12.62 -10.49 -2.88
N LYS A 148 13.09 -9.28 -3.23
CA LYS A 148 14.11 -8.53 -2.49
C LYS A 148 13.60 -8.04 -1.15
N ILE A 149 12.37 -7.51 -1.10
CA ILE A 149 11.72 -7.07 0.14
C ILE A 149 11.55 -8.26 1.10
N ALA A 150 11.02 -9.37 0.63
CA ALA A 150 10.84 -10.57 1.45
C ALA A 150 12.17 -11.15 1.96
N GLU A 151 13.22 -11.13 1.14
CA GLU A 151 14.56 -11.58 1.52
C GLU A 151 15.17 -10.66 2.59
N HIS A 152 14.96 -9.35 2.49
CA HIS A 152 15.48 -8.33 3.40
C HIS A 152 14.79 -8.38 4.77
N PHE A 153 13.46 -8.44 4.80
CA PHE A 153 12.69 -8.39 6.05
C PHE A 153 12.40 -9.77 6.65
N LYS A 154 12.81 -10.85 6.03
CA LYS A 154 12.64 -12.20 6.54
C LYS A 154 13.04 -12.31 8.00
N GLY A 155 12.10 -12.77 8.83
CA GLY A 155 12.34 -12.99 10.25
C GLY A 155 12.41 -11.72 11.10
N ASN A 156 12.09 -10.55 10.57
CA ASN A 156 11.95 -9.32 11.34
C ASN A 156 10.57 -9.28 12.01
N PRO A 157 10.45 -9.47 13.33
CA PRO A 157 9.15 -9.58 13.99
C PRO A 157 8.37 -8.27 14.07
N ALA A 158 9.01 -7.13 13.76
CA ALA A 158 8.33 -5.84 13.73
C ALA A 158 7.54 -5.62 12.44
N VAL A 159 7.87 -6.37 11.37
CA VAL A 159 7.04 -6.40 10.16
C VAL A 159 5.91 -7.40 10.39
N ALA A 160 4.67 -6.93 10.44
CA ALA A 160 3.51 -7.80 10.63
C ALA A 160 3.11 -8.50 9.35
N ALA A 161 3.14 -7.77 8.24
CA ALA A 161 2.65 -8.26 6.96
C ALA A 161 3.26 -7.52 5.76
N TYR A 162 3.15 -8.16 4.61
CA TYR A 162 3.35 -7.59 3.29
C TYR A 162 1.99 -7.39 2.63
N ASP A 163 1.61 -6.13 2.43
CA ASP A 163 0.45 -5.74 1.65
C ASP A 163 0.92 -5.59 0.20
N ILE A 164 0.50 -6.55 -0.62
CA ILE A 164 1.27 -6.84 -1.85
C ILE A 164 0.91 -5.95 -3.02
N LEU A 165 -0.24 -5.27 -2.98
CA LEU A 165 -0.66 -4.38 -4.06
C LEU A 165 -1.87 -3.56 -3.63
N ASN A 166 -1.66 -2.27 -3.37
CA ASN A 166 -2.71 -1.33 -3.01
C ASN A 166 -3.72 -1.13 -4.13
N GLU A 167 -5.00 -1.16 -3.80
CA GLU A 167 -6.13 -0.82 -4.70
C GLU A 167 -5.94 -1.33 -6.13
N PRO A 168 -5.94 -2.64 -6.37
CA PRO A 168 -5.63 -3.22 -7.67
C PRO A 168 -6.77 -3.03 -8.68
N GLY A 169 -7.27 -1.80 -8.77
CA GLY A 169 -8.38 -1.41 -9.61
C GLY A 169 -8.07 -1.64 -11.09
N ILE A 170 -8.74 -2.60 -11.70
CA ILE A 170 -8.48 -2.94 -13.10
C ILE A 170 -9.39 -2.13 -14.00
N LYS A 171 -8.98 -0.92 -14.37
CA LYS A 171 -9.71 -0.09 -15.33
C LYS A 171 -9.98 -0.77 -16.68
N ALA A 172 -9.17 -1.75 -17.03
CA ALA A 172 -9.14 -2.33 -18.37
C ALA A 172 -9.36 -3.83 -18.41
N ALA A 173 -9.52 -4.51 -17.27
CA ALA A 173 -9.71 -5.95 -17.24
C ALA A 173 -11.18 -6.32 -17.27
N ALA A 174 -11.48 -7.33 -18.06
CA ALA A 174 -12.81 -7.90 -18.11
C ALA A 174 -13.13 -8.81 -16.92
N THR A 175 -12.12 -9.21 -16.12
CA THR A 175 -12.27 -10.16 -15.03
C THR A 175 -11.28 -9.90 -13.89
N TYR A 176 -11.70 -10.13 -12.66
CA TYR A 176 -10.84 -10.06 -11.47
C TYR A 176 -9.74 -11.13 -11.46
N SER A 177 -9.91 -12.23 -12.17
CA SER A 177 -8.91 -13.32 -12.22
C SER A 177 -7.54 -12.85 -12.69
N LEU A 178 -7.48 -11.78 -13.49
CA LEU A 178 -6.20 -11.25 -13.95
C LEU A 178 -5.31 -10.77 -12.78
N HIS A 179 -5.86 -10.05 -11.81
CA HIS A 179 -5.08 -9.64 -10.66
C HIS A 179 -4.93 -10.77 -9.62
N TRP A 180 -5.89 -11.69 -9.51
CA TRP A 180 -5.74 -12.87 -8.65
C TRP A 180 -4.59 -13.77 -9.09
N ASP A 181 -4.45 -13.98 -10.40
CA ASP A 181 -3.33 -14.74 -10.95
C ASP A 181 -2.00 -14.05 -10.65
N PHE A 182 -1.94 -12.71 -10.77
CA PHE A 182 -0.75 -11.96 -10.42
C PHE A 182 -0.50 -11.95 -8.90
N TYR A 183 -1.52 -11.88 -8.07
CA TYR A 183 -1.39 -12.11 -6.62
C TYR A 183 -0.76 -13.47 -6.32
N ASN A 184 -1.16 -14.51 -7.04
CA ASN A 184 -0.56 -15.83 -6.86
C ASN A 184 0.91 -15.87 -7.28
N GLU A 185 1.30 -15.15 -8.32
CA GLU A 185 2.70 -15.02 -8.71
C GLU A 185 3.52 -14.30 -7.61
N ILE A 186 3.00 -13.18 -7.05
CA ILE A 186 3.64 -12.46 -5.95
C ILE A 186 3.70 -13.33 -4.69
N TYR A 187 2.60 -13.99 -4.32
CA TYR A 187 2.54 -14.90 -3.18
C TYR A 187 3.62 -15.97 -3.24
N ASN A 188 3.72 -16.69 -4.36
CA ASN A 188 4.72 -17.73 -4.54
C ASN A 188 6.15 -17.17 -4.50
N THR A 189 6.35 -15.96 -5.05
CA THR A 189 7.64 -15.27 -5.02
C THR A 189 8.06 -14.93 -3.59
N ILE A 190 7.17 -14.35 -2.80
CA ILE A 190 7.41 -14.03 -1.38
C ILE A 190 7.67 -15.31 -0.61
N ARG A 191 6.80 -16.33 -0.74
CA ARG A 191 6.91 -17.61 -0.02
C ARG A 191 8.19 -18.37 -0.33
N SER A 192 8.79 -18.16 -1.51
CA SER A 192 10.10 -18.71 -1.85
C SER A 192 11.25 -18.17 -0.96
N LYS A 193 11.03 -17.03 -0.30
CA LYS A 193 12.01 -16.34 0.54
C LYS A 193 11.60 -16.28 2.00
N ASP A 194 10.32 -16.02 2.24
CA ASP A 194 9.75 -15.83 3.56
C ASP A 194 8.46 -16.66 3.72
N SER A 195 8.53 -17.66 4.60
CA SER A 195 7.42 -18.55 4.89
C SER A 195 6.49 -18.03 6.00
N ASN A 196 6.87 -16.99 6.74
CA ASN A 196 6.29 -16.67 8.03
C ASN A 196 5.44 -15.42 8.06
N HIS A 197 5.83 -14.33 7.38
CA HIS A 197 5.04 -13.10 7.40
C HIS A 197 3.67 -13.30 6.76
N ILE A 198 2.68 -12.60 7.29
CA ILE A 198 1.35 -12.55 6.69
C ILE A 198 1.46 -11.86 5.32
N ILE A 199 0.75 -12.37 4.33
CA ILE A 199 0.56 -11.67 3.05
C ILE A 199 -0.85 -11.13 3.03
N ILE A 200 -0.98 -9.82 2.85
CA ILE A 200 -2.26 -9.13 2.71
C ILE A 200 -2.58 -9.03 1.22
N MET A 201 -3.82 -9.34 0.89
CA MET A 201 -4.37 -9.22 -0.46
C MET A 201 -5.58 -8.31 -0.42
N GLU A 202 -5.50 -7.19 -1.12
CA GLU A 202 -6.57 -6.22 -1.14
C GLU A 202 -7.62 -6.55 -2.19
N SER A 203 -8.88 -6.29 -1.86
CA SER A 203 -9.99 -6.40 -2.79
C SER A 203 -10.02 -5.21 -3.77
N CYS A 204 -10.51 -5.46 -4.97
CA CYS A 204 -10.77 -4.41 -5.94
C CYS A 204 -12.18 -3.82 -5.68
N TRP A 205 -12.35 -3.01 -4.63
CA TRP A 205 -13.55 -2.26 -4.21
C TRP A 205 -14.55 -3.01 -3.32
N ASP A 206 -14.94 -4.25 -3.63
CA ASP A 206 -15.97 -4.96 -2.89
C ASP A 206 -15.46 -6.29 -2.31
N ALA A 207 -16.05 -6.72 -1.20
CA ALA A 207 -15.57 -7.88 -0.47
C ALA A 207 -15.65 -9.20 -1.26
N ASP A 208 -16.56 -9.29 -2.24
CA ASP A 208 -16.70 -10.45 -3.12
C ASP A 208 -15.67 -10.51 -4.25
N ASN A 209 -14.82 -9.46 -4.38
CA ASN A 209 -13.80 -9.37 -5.43
C ASN A 209 -12.48 -10.09 -5.09
N LEU A 210 -12.47 -10.90 -4.04
CA LEU A 210 -11.35 -11.79 -3.70
C LEU A 210 -11.76 -13.26 -3.85
N PRO A 211 -10.85 -14.12 -4.31
CA PRO A 211 -11.14 -15.53 -4.49
C PRO A 211 -11.13 -16.27 -3.15
N ARG A 212 -11.68 -17.48 -3.10
CA ARG A 212 -11.42 -18.37 -1.96
C ARG A 212 -9.92 -18.71 -1.91
N PRO A 213 -9.24 -18.59 -0.76
CA PRO A 213 -7.80 -18.91 -0.66
C PRO A 213 -7.46 -20.31 -1.14
N SER A 214 -8.38 -21.26 -0.97
CA SER A 214 -8.20 -22.64 -1.42
C SER A 214 -8.08 -22.82 -2.93
N GLN A 215 -8.55 -21.83 -3.73
CA GLN A 215 -8.42 -21.90 -5.20
C GLN A 215 -6.96 -21.82 -5.64
N TYR A 216 -6.13 -21.10 -4.87
CA TYR A 216 -4.71 -20.91 -5.14
C TYR A 216 -3.81 -21.62 -4.11
N GLY A 217 -4.39 -22.26 -3.10
CA GLY A 217 -3.64 -22.90 -2.02
C GLY A 217 -2.95 -21.90 -1.07
N TRP A 218 -3.43 -20.65 -1.01
CA TRP A 218 -2.84 -19.63 -0.15
C TRP A 218 -3.01 -19.98 1.34
N LYS A 219 -1.93 -19.75 2.09
CA LYS A 219 -1.87 -19.94 3.53
C LYS A 219 -1.24 -18.73 4.19
N ASN A 220 -1.60 -18.44 5.43
CA ASN A 220 -1.11 -17.30 6.19
C ASN A 220 -1.30 -15.99 5.42
N VAL A 221 -2.52 -15.75 4.97
CA VAL A 221 -2.96 -14.56 4.27
C VAL A 221 -4.02 -13.84 5.07
N ALA A 222 -4.17 -12.54 4.86
CA ALA A 222 -5.27 -11.72 5.31
C ALA A 222 -5.88 -11.00 4.10
N TYR A 223 -7.14 -10.61 4.21
CA TYR A 223 -7.82 -9.84 3.18
C TYR A 223 -8.00 -8.40 3.63
N GLU A 224 -7.75 -7.47 2.73
CA GLU A 224 -7.84 -6.04 2.96
C GLU A 224 -8.95 -5.39 2.14
N TYR A 225 -9.52 -4.35 2.74
CA TYR A 225 -10.61 -3.58 2.17
C TYR A 225 -10.41 -2.10 2.46
N HIS A 226 -10.77 -1.24 1.47
CA HIS A 226 -10.80 0.20 1.61
C HIS A 226 -12.24 0.70 1.51
N TYR A 227 -12.63 1.58 2.44
CA TYR A 227 -14.01 2.04 2.52
C TYR A 227 -14.12 3.55 2.71
N TYR A 228 -14.56 4.20 1.66
CA TYR A 228 -14.82 5.63 1.62
C TYR A 228 -16.30 5.90 1.28
N PRO A 229 -17.12 6.37 2.21
CA PRO A 229 -18.55 6.58 1.99
C PRO A 229 -18.83 7.86 1.19
N TRP A 230 -18.31 7.96 -0.03
CA TRP A 230 -18.42 9.14 -0.89
C TRP A 230 -19.85 9.66 -1.07
N ASN A 231 -20.85 8.77 -1.10
CA ASN A 231 -22.27 9.13 -1.25
C ASN A 231 -22.94 9.47 0.08
N ALA A 232 -22.21 9.41 1.20
CA ALA A 232 -22.76 9.63 2.55
C ALA A 232 -21.98 10.69 3.35
N GLN A 233 -21.19 11.53 2.68
CA GLN A 233 -20.27 12.48 3.33
C GLN A 233 -20.94 13.42 4.33
N ASN A 234 -22.20 13.83 4.08
CA ASN A 234 -22.90 14.85 4.83
C ASN A 234 -23.86 14.30 5.91
N SER A 235 -23.80 13.01 6.22
CA SER A 235 -24.73 12.38 7.17
C SER A 235 -24.05 11.29 7.98
N SER A 236 -23.93 11.49 9.29
CA SER A 236 -23.41 10.47 10.22
C SER A 236 -24.22 9.17 10.18
N ASP A 237 -25.56 9.25 10.09
CA ASP A 237 -26.40 8.05 10.06
C ASP A 237 -26.23 7.28 8.74
N ALA A 238 -26.08 8.00 7.62
CA ALA A 238 -25.80 7.35 6.33
C ALA A 238 -24.41 6.67 6.34
N GLN A 239 -23.41 7.28 6.95
CA GLN A 239 -22.08 6.68 7.12
C GLN A 239 -22.11 5.43 8.01
N LYS A 240 -22.81 5.50 9.16
CA LYS A 240 -23.00 4.34 10.05
C LYS A 240 -23.67 3.17 9.32
N SER A 241 -24.71 3.47 8.53
CA SER A 241 -25.39 2.48 7.71
C SER A 241 -24.47 1.87 6.64
N TYR A 242 -23.66 2.70 5.99
CA TYR A 242 -22.68 2.26 5.00
C TYR A 242 -21.67 1.28 5.62
N PHE A 243 -21.03 1.65 6.74
CA PHE A 243 -20.03 0.79 7.39
C PHE A 243 -20.66 -0.49 7.96
N SER A 244 -21.88 -0.42 8.53
CA SER A 244 -22.61 -1.62 8.97
C SER A 244 -22.88 -2.59 7.81
N GLY A 245 -23.20 -2.06 6.63
CA GLY A 245 -23.33 -2.86 5.41
C GLY A 245 -22.01 -3.53 5.02
N LYS A 246 -20.92 -2.77 5.01
CA LYS A 246 -19.59 -3.28 4.64
C LYS A 246 -19.06 -4.35 5.62
N VAL A 247 -19.32 -4.20 6.92
CA VAL A 247 -19.01 -5.26 7.92
C VAL A 247 -19.76 -6.55 7.59
N SER A 248 -21.02 -6.44 7.20
CA SER A 248 -21.82 -7.62 6.79
C SER A 248 -21.30 -8.25 5.50
N ASP A 249 -20.90 -7.44 4.52
CA ASP A 249 -20.31 -7.92 3.28
C ASP A 249 -19.00 -8.67 3.52
N ILE A 250 -18.12 -8.14 4.37
CA ILE A 250 -16.88 -8.81 4.78
C ILE A 250 -17.20 -10.15 5.45
N ALA A 251 -18.13 -10.17 6.41
CA ALA A 251 -18.50 -11.39 7.13
C ALA A 251 -19.00 -12.50 6.18
N ASN A 252 -19.66 -12.14 5.09
CA ASN A 252 -20.17 -13.08 4.09
C ASN A 252 -19.09 -13.57 3.10
N HIS A 253 -18.01 -12.80 2.92
CA HIS A 253 -17.01 -13.06 1.85
C HIS A 253 -15.57 -13.23 2.36
N ASN A 254 -15.34 -13.27 3.68
CA ASN A 254 -13.98 -13.43 4.22
C ASN A 254 -13.42 -14.86 4.11
N TYR A 255 -14.27 -15.82 3.82
CA TYR A 255 -13.90 -17.25 3.66
C TYR A 255 -13.07 -17.84 4.82
N GLY A 256 -13.24 -17.31 6.04
CA GLY A 256 -12.47 -17.71 7.22
C GLY A 256 -11.04 -17.13 7.28
N VAL A 257 -10.72 -16.18 6.42
CA VAL A 257 -9.43 -15.45 6.42
C VAL A 257 -9.53 -14.26 7.38
N PRO A 258 -8.48 -13.93 8.14
CA PRO A 258 -8.41 -12.67 8.87
C PRO A 258 -8.63 -11.48 7.93
N THR A 259 -9.32 -10.45 8.43
CA THR A 259 -9.65 -9.27 7.63
C THR A 259 -9.03 -8.02 8.23
N PHE A 260 -8.69 -7.09 7.37
CA PHE A 260 -8.09 -5.80 7.69
C PHE A 260 -8.78 -4.71 6.87
N VAL A 261 -9.12 -3.60 7.51
CA VAL A 261 -9.53 -2.38 6.80
C VAL A 261 -8.34 -1.46 6.79
N GLY A 262 -7.68 -1.35 5.64
CA GLY A 262 -6.43 -0.61 5.49
C GLY A 262 -6.67 0.88 5.38
N GLU A 263 -7.76 1.26 4.74
CA GLU A 263 -8.12 2.67 4.58
C GLU A 263 -9.61 2.89 4.78
N PHE A 264 -9.95 3.94 5.52
CA PHE A 264 -11.33 4.40 5.66
C PHE A 264 -11.37 5.86 6.12
N THR A 265 -12.51 6.50 5.93
CA THR A 265 -12.79 7.83 6.48
C THR A 265 -14.26 7.97 6.82
N CYS A 266 -14.54 8.76 7.82
CA CYS A 266 -15.90 9.28 8.10
C CYS A 266 -16.03 10.75 7.66
N PHE A 267 -15.16 11.22 6.80
CA PHE A 267 -15.06 12.62 6.37
C PHE A 267 -15.14 13.56 7.60
N GLU A 268 -15.91 14.61 7.58
CA GLU A 268 -16.02 15.58 8.68
C GLU A 268 -17.15 15.24 9.68
N GLN A 269 -17.66 14.01 9.69
CA GLN A 269 -18.77 13.59 10.55
C GLN A 269 -18.26 13.00 11.87
N GLU A 270 -18.15 13.83 12.92
CA GLU A 270 -17.64 13.42 14.25
C GLU A 270 -18.36 12.19 14.82
N GLU A 271 -19.69 12.13 14.72
CA GLU A 271 -20.47 10.99 15.21
C GLU A 271 -20.25 9.72 14.37
N GLY A 272 -19.80 9.85 13.12
CA GLY A 272 -19.36 8.73 12.30
C GLY A 272 -18.05 8.11 12.82
N TRP A 273 -17.13 8.96 13.28
CA TRP A 273 -15.86 8.50 13.88
C TRP A 273 -16.04 7.82 15.24
N LYS A 274 -17.09 8.15 15.98
CA LYS A 274 -17.38 7.56 17.30
C LYS A 274 -18.09 6.21 17.23
N ALA A 275 -18.68 5.88 16.09
CA ALA A 275 -19.43 4.66 15.88
C ALA A 275 -18.57 3.50 15.44
#